data_ed39d970685ef2b75bc906df0d7b7c05
#
_entry.id   ed39d970685ef2b75bc906df0d7b7c05
#
_cell.length_a   1.000
_cell.length_b   1.000
_cell.length_c   1.000
_cell.angle_alpha   90.00
_cell.angle_beta   90.00
_cell.angle_gamma   90.00
#
_symmetry.space_group_name_H-M   'P 1'
#
loop_
_entity.id
_entity.type
_entity.pdbx_description
1 polymer ?
#
loop_
_entity_poly.entity_id
_entity_poly.type
_entity_poly.pdbx_seq_one_letter_code
_entity_poly.pdbx_strand_id
1 'polypeptide(L)'
;MNFFNQGTNHHPKVMLTDADIKRLKKNHGVVLFFMNGCGHCVHMKDDWNMAVDECRSSGIGHASDDFVLGAIESGNTNLFKENGISHNVSGYPTILYISSEGIRRGDTNHDKYENPRTKDEFVKWIKDKKNKKNGNNQLKNKGKQTGGGRIRRRRKTRKCKSKKHMKRQRHTRRRRSHMKGGGCGCGTGGIGGLLGQ
;
A
#
# COMPACT_ATOMS: atom_id res chain seq x y z
N MET A 1 41.22 -33.85 -3.37
CA MET A 1 40.51 -33.14 -2.29
C MET A 1 39.40 -32.31 -2.97
N ASN A 2 38.20 -32.83 -2.92
CA ASN A 2 37.05 -32.16 -3.52
C ASN A 2 36.55 -31.10 -2.53
N PHE A 3 36.86 -29.83 -2.80
CA PHE A 3 36.21 -28.73 -2.15
C PHE A 3 34.76 -28.72 -2.65
N PHE A 4 33.85 -29.27 -1.85
CA PHE A 4 32.42 -29.07 -2.01
C PHE A 4 32.16 -27.59 -1.98
N ASN A 5 31.91 -27.05 -3.14
CA ASN A 5 31.32 -25.74 -3.32
C ASN A 5 29.91 -25.81 -2.70
N GLN A 6 29.80 -25.61 -1.39
CA GLN A 6 28.54 -25.34 -0.74
C GLN A 6 28.14 -24.00 -1.26
N GLY A 7 27.31 -24.00 -2.30
CA GLY A 7 26.63 -22.81 -2.80
C GLY A 7 25.97 -22.13 -1.62
N THR A 8 26.64 -21.15 -1.04
CA THR A 8 26.08 -20.33 0.01
C THR A 8 24.88 -19.62 -0.60
N ASN A 9 23.70 -20.11 -0.25
CA ASN A 9 22.45 -19.51 -0.64
C ASN A 9 22.44 -18.08 -0.10
N HIS A 10 22.81 -17.11 -0.95
CA HIS A 10 22.92 -15.70 -0.58
C HIS A 10 21.54 -15.04 -0.38
N HIS A 11 20.47 -15.81 -0.56
CA HIS A 11 19.10 -15.31 -0.42
C HIS A 11 18.57 -15.43 1.02
N PRO A 12 17.75 -14.49 1.48
CA PRO A 12 16.95 -14.64 2.68
C PRO A 12 16.02 -15.86 2.57
N LYS A 13 15.74 -16.54 3.71
CA LYS A 13 14.92 -17.78 3.74
C LYS A 13 13.49 -17.57 3.24
N VAL A 14 12.93 -16.40 3.45
CA VAL A 14 11.53 -16.10 3.16
C VAL A 14 11.46 -15.07 2.05
N MET A 15 11.28 -15.55 0.84
CA MET A 15 11.07 -14.71 -0.34
C MET A 15 9.58 -14.44 -0.51
N LEU A 16 9.22 -13.18 -0.80
CA LEU A 16 7.84 -12.79 -1.11
C LEU A 16 7.44 -13.24 -2.51
N THR A 17 6.26 -13.82 -2.58
CA THR A 17 5.59 -14.16 -3.84
C THR A 17 4.62 -13.06 -4.25
N ASP A 18 4.11 -13.10 -5.48
CA ASP A 18 3.05 -12.20 -5.95
C ASP A 18 1.78 -12.30 -5.07
N ALA A 19 1.47 -13.51 -4.57
CA ALA A 19 0.36 -13.71 -3.64
C ALA A 19 0.57 -12.97 -2.31
N ASP A 20 1.81 -12.95 -1.79
CA ASP A 20 2.13 -12.21 -0.57
C ASP A 20 2.05 -10.69 -0.79
N ILE A 21 2.46 -10.20 -1.95
CA ILE A 21 2.35 -8.78 -2.31
C ILE A 21 0.87 -8.37 -2.44
N LYS A 22 0.02 -9.22 -3.02
CA LYS A 22 -1.43 -9.02 -3.04
C LYS A 22 -2.05 -9.01 -1.63
N ARG A 23 -1.53 -9.86 -0.72
CA ARG A 23 -1.93 -9.83 0.70
C ARG A 23 -1.49 -8.54 1.37
N LEU A 24 -0.26 -8.07 1.11
CA LEU A 24 0.27 -6.83 1.64
C LEU A 24 -0.60 -5.62 1.29
N LYS A 25 -1.16 -5.58 0.09
CA LYS A 25 -2.09 -4.54 -0.37
C LYS A 25 -3.35 -4.41 0.50
N LYS A 26 -3.83 -5.53 1.05
CA LYS A 26 -5.02 -5.58 1.92
C LYS A 26 -4.67 -5.42 3.40
N ASN A 27 -3.47 -5.77 3.76
CA ASN A 27 -2.99 -5.88 5.13
C ASN A 27 -1.83 -4.90 5.40
N HIS A 28 -0.86 -5.35 6.16
CA HIS A 28 0.38 -4.64 6.42
C HIS A 28 1.53 -5.62 6.59
N GLY A 29 2.76 -5.13 6.53
CA GLY A 29 3.90 -6.04 6.69
C GLY A 29 5.25 -5.35 6.70
N VAL A 30 6.27 -6.14 6.92
CA VAL A 30 7.67 -5.75 6.85
C VAL A 30 8.34 -6.46 5.69
N VAL A 31 8.97 -5.69 4.84
CA VAL A 31 9.63 -6.18 3.64
C VAL A 31 11.09 -5.77 3.63
N LEU A 32 11.97 -6.74 3.49
CA LEU A 32 13.38 -6.53 3.22
C LEU A 32 13.62 -6.46 1.71
N PHE A 33 14.11 -5.34 1.24
CA PHE A 33 14.62 -5.16 -0.12
C PHE A 33 16.12 -5.42 -0.12
N PHE A 34 16.58 -6.37 -0.90
CA PHE A 34 17.98 -6.72 -1.00
C PHE A 34 18.44 -6.87 -2.46
N MET A 35 19.74 -6.89 -2.65
CA MET A 35 20.36 -7.09 -3.96
C MET A 35 21.39 -8.21 -3.87
N ASN A 36 21.38 -9.11 -4.85
CA ASN A 36 22.40 -10.13 -4.97
C ASN A 36 23.79 -9.50 -5.15
N GLY A 37 24.82 -10.09 -4.51
CA GLY A 37 26.18 -9.57 -4.56
C GLY A 37 26.43 -8.32 -3.69
N CYS A 38 25.42 -7.81 -3.00
CA CYS A 38 25.60 -6.70 -2.06
C CYS A 38 26.22 -7.18 -0.74
N GLY A 39 27.44 -6.74 -0.43
CA GLY A 39 28.15 -7.15 0.81
C GLY A 39 27.37 -6.85 2.08
N HIS A 40 26.74 -5.67 2.19
CA HIS A 40 25.91 -5.33 3.34
C HIS A 40 24.66 -6.21 3.49
N CYS A 41 24.10 -6.69 2.37
CA CYS A 41 22.98 -7.64 2.39
C CYS A 41 23.43 -9.01 2.91
N VAL A 42 24.61 -9.46 2.48
CA VAL A 42 25.20 -10.73 2.92
C VAL A 42 25.46 -10.71 4.43
N HIS A 43 26.10 -9.65 4.94
CA HIS A 43 26.38 -9.52 6.37
C HIS A 43 25.13 -9.52 7.25
N MET A 44 24.04 -8.95 6.78
CA MET A 44 22.80 -8.84 7.56
C MET A 44 21.92 -10.11 7.45
N LYS A 45 22.14 -10.95 6.45
CA LYS A 45 21.25 -12.06 6.08
C LYS A 45 20.96 -13.02 7.23
N ASP A 46 21.98 -13.40 7.99
CA ASP A 46 21.84 -14.41 9.04
C ASP A 46 21.03 -13.85 10.23
N ASP A 47 21.31 -12.63 10.66
CA ASP A 47 20.52 -11.95 11.68
C ASP A 47 19.07 -11.76 11.25
N TRP A 48 18.83 -11.39 9.98
CA TRP A 48 17.49 -11.28 9.43
C TRP A 48 16.76 -12.63 9.43
N ASN A 49 17.41 -13.70 8.98
CA ASN A 49 16.83 -15.04 8.93
C ASN A 49 16.46 -15.55 10.34
N MET A 50 17.34 -15.35 11.32
CA MET A 50 17.06 -15.70 12.72
C MET A 50 15.89 -14.88 13.28
N ALA A 51 15.82 -13.61 12.97
CA ALA A 51 14.71 -12.75 13.41
C ALA A 51 13.37 -13.19 12.79
N VAL A 52 13.36 -13.51 11.50
CA VAL A 52 12.18 -14.01 10.80
C VAL A 52 11.72 -15.35 11.37
N ASP A 53 12.66 -16.28 11.64
CA ASP A 53 12.32 -17.58 12.26
C ASP A 53 11.69 -17.39 13.65
N GLU A 54 12.24 -16.50 14.48
CA GLU A 54 11.66 -16.20 15.80
C GLU A 54 10.29 -15.54 15.71
N CYS A 55 10.11 -14.60 14.82
CA CYS A 55 8.81 -13.95 14.59
C CYS A 55 7.76 -14.97 14.12
N ARG A 56 8.13 -15.86 13.20
CA ARG A 56 7.24 -16.94 12.73
C ARG A 56 6.90 -17.92 13.82
N SER A 57 7.87 -18.34 14.64
CA SER A 57 7.60 -19.19 15.80
C SER A 57 6.61 -18.55 16.79
N SER A 58 6.55 -17.23 16.82
CA SER A 58 5.58 -16.45 17.59
C SER A 58 4.26 -16.18 16.83
N GLY A 59 4.02 -16.81 15.68
CA GLY A 59 2.80 -16.68 14.88
C GLY A 59 2.77 -15.46 13.94
N ILE A 60 3.86 -14.70 13.80
CA ILE A 60 3.92 -13.50 12.97
C ILE A 60 4.41 -13.84 11.56
N GLY A 61 3.69 -13.40 10.53
CA GLY A 61 4.11 -13.54 9.13
C GLY A 61 3.78 -14.89 8.49
N HIS A 62 2.88 -15.68 9.07
CA HIS A 62 2.34 -16.88 8.43
C HIS A 62 1.34 -16.52 7.32
N ALA A 63 1.05 -17.49 6.45
CA ALA A 63 0.08 -17.30 5.36
C ALA A 63 -1.34 -16.95 5.88
N SER A 64 -1.70 -17.42 7.06
CA SER A 64 -2.98 -17.15 7.73
C SER A 64 -3.00 -15.83 8.50
N ASP A 65 -1.82 -15.20 8.72
CA ASP A 65 -1.72 -13.95 9.47
C ASP A 65 -2.11 -12.75 8.60
N ASP A 66 -2.57 -11.68 9.23
CA ASP A 66 -2.80 -10.39 8.59
C ASP A 66 -1.51 -9.56 8.41
N PHE A 67 -0.37 -10.10 8.85
CA PHE A 67 0.95 -9.50 8.73
C PHE A 67 1.81 -10.24 7.71
N VAL A 68 2.37 -9.50 6.75
CA VAL A 68 3.27 -10.05 5.74
C VAL A 68 4.72 -9.81 6.18
N LEU A 69 5.54 -10.87 6.18
CA LEU A 69 6.94 -10.78 6.55
C LEU A 69 7.80 -11.56 5.55
N GLY A 70 8.74 -10.87 4.91
CA GLY A 70 9.63 -11.52 3.95
C GLY A 70 10.58 -10.57 3.25
N ALA A 71 11.25 -11.08 2.23
CA ALA A 71 12.26 -10.37 1.47
C ALA A 71 11.94 -10.38 -0.03
N ILE A 72 12.42 -9.38 -0.74
CA ILE A 72 12.32 -9.29 -2.19
C ILE A 72 13.65 -8.82 -2.77
N GLU A 73 14.06 -9.47 -3.84
CA GLU A 73 15.26 -9.09 -4.58
C GLU A 73 15.02 -7.86 -5.46
N SER A 74 16.06 -7.08 -5.66
CA SER A 74 16.04 -5.85 -6.47
C SER A 74 15.48 -6.06 -7.87
N GLY A 75 15.77 -7.19 -8.51
CA GLY A 75 15.26 -7.57 -9.84
C GLY A 75 13.74 -7.78 -9.88
N ASN A 76 13.11 -8.11 -8.74
CA ASN A 76 11.69 -8.45 -8.64
C ASN A 76 10.84 -7.31 -8.06
N THR A 77 11.41 -6.15 -7.82
CA THR A 77 10.68 -4.99 -7.26
C THR A 77 9.55 -4.47 -8.15
N ASN A 78 9.57 -4.80 -9.45
CA ASN A 78 8.48 -4.47 -10.37
C ASN A 78 7.14 -5.07 -9.95
N LEU A 79 7.13 -6.22 -9.25
CA LEU A 79 5.92 -6.83 -8.70
C LEU A 79 5.15 -5.87 -7.77
N PHE A 80 5.84 -4.99 -7.06
CA PHE A 80 5.20 -3.97 -6.23
C PHE A 80 4.45 -2.95 -7.08
N LYS A 81 5.08 -2.44 -8.14
CA LYS A 81 4.48 -1.47 -9.08
C LYS A 81 3.28 -2.07 -9.79
N GLU A 82 3.39 -3.31 -10.26
CA GLU A 82 2.31 -4.06 -10.92
C GLU A 82 1.10 -4.23 -10.00
N ASN A 83 1.35 -4.40 -8.71
CA ASN A 83 0.29 -4.46 -7.69
C ASN A 83 -0.14 -3.08 -7.17
N GLY A 84 0.35 -1.98 -7.75
CA GLY A 84 -0.02 -0.61 -7.38
C GLY A 84 0.52 -0.18 -6.01
N ILE A 85 1.65 -0.75 -5.59
CA ILE A 85 2.35 -0.38 -4.36
C ILE A 85 3.56 0.47 -4.75
N SER A 86 3.49 1.75 -4.47
CA SER A 86 4.62 2.67 -4.65
C SER A 86 5.61 2.51 -3.50
N HIS A 87 6.90 2.54 -3.80
CA HIS A 87 7.96 2.47 -2.80
C HIS A 87 9.18 3.27 -3.26
N ASN A 88 9.93 3.81 -2.29
CA ASN A 88 11.18 4.51 -2.55
C ASN A 88 12.33 3.74 -1.88
N VAL A 89 13.09 3.00 -2.69
CA VAL A 89 14.28 2.27 -2.26
C VAL A 89 15.48 2.84 -3.01
N SER A 90 16.29 3.60 -2.31
CA SER A 90 17.48 4.28 -2.86
C SER A 90 18.78 3.47 -2.70
N GLY A 91 18.75 2.35 -1.99
CA GLY A 91 19.92 1.50 -1.76
C GLY A 91 19.57 0.19 -1.04
N TYR A 92 20.54 -0.71 -0.93
CA TYR A 92 20.36 -2.04 -0.36
C TYR A 92 21.35 -2.30 0.77
N PRO A 93 20.96 -3.03 1.83
CA PRO A 93 19.60 -3.47 2.11
C PRO A 93 18.73 -2.32 2.66
N THR A 94 17.45 -2.33 2.32
CA THR A 94 16.44 -1.44 2.88
C THR A 94 15.28 -2.28 3.44
N ILE A 95 14.84 -1.99 4.66
CA ILE A 95 13.69 -2.63 5.29
C ILE A 95 12.60 -1.59 5.45
N LEU A 96 11.41 -1.91 4.93
CA LEU A 96 10.24 -1.01 4.98
C LEU A 96 9.07 -1.69 5.69
N TYR A 97 8.40 -0.94 6.56
CA TYR A 97 7.06 -1.30 7.01
C TYR A 97 6.04 -0.66 6.09
N ILE A 98 5.26 -1.47 5.43
CA ILE A 98 4.25 -1.08 4.45
C ILE A 98 2.86 -1.36 5.04
N SER A 99 2.00 -0.36 5.06
CA SER A 99 0.63 -0.49 5.54
C SER A 99 -0.38 -0.31 4.40
N SER A 100 -1.51 -1.02 4.47
CA SER A 100 -2.61 -0.85 3.51
C SER A 100 -3.15 0.59 3.47
N GLU A 101 -3.07 1.31 4.57
CA GLU A 101 -3.44 2.72 4.65
C GLU A 101 -2.47 3.60 3.85
N GLY A 102 -1.15 3.38 4.00
CA GLY A 102 -0.14 4.08 3.20
C GLY A 102 -0.29 3.79 1.70
N ILE A 103 -0.53 2.51 1.35
CA ILE A 103 -0.76 2.13 -0.05
C ILE A 103 -1.97 2.87 -0.63
N ARG A 104 -3.09 2.94 0.10
CA ARG A 104 -4.30 3.64 -0.36
C ARG A 104 -4.10 5.14 -0.54
N ARG A 105 -3.22 5.76 0.25
CA ARG A 105 -2.84 7.17 0.11
C ARG A 105 -1.81 7.42 -0.99
N GLY A 106 -1.23 6.36 -1.57
CA GLY A 106 -0.16 6.47 -2.54
C GLY A 106 1.18 6.88 -1.93
N ASP A 107 1.37 6.60 -0.62
CA ASP A 107 2.61 6.93 0.06
C ASP A 107 3.77 6.16 -0.58
N THR A 108 4.83 6.86 -0.92
CA THR A 108 6.11 6.27 -1.37
C THR A 108 7.11 6.15 -0.23
N ASN A 109 6.97 7.00 0.78
CA ASN A 109 7.82 7.03 1.96
C ASN A 109 7.18 6.21 3.08
N HIS A 110 7.40 4.90 3.00
CA HIS A 110 7.03 3.97 4.06
C HIS A 110 7.97 4.09 5.25
N ASP A 111 7.53 3.60 6.42
CA ASP A 111 8.33 3.59 7.65
C ASP A 111 9.60 2.74 7.41
N LYS A 112 10.76 3.37 7.38
CA LYS A 112 12.04 2.73 7.13
C LYS A 112 12.69 2.29 8.44
N TYR A 113 13.31 1.13 8.42
CA TYR A 113 14.13 0.65 9.52
C TYR A 113 15.48 1.38 9.55
N GLU A 114 15.81 1.97 10.69
CA GLU A 114 17.05 2.74 10.87
C GLU A 114 17.90 2.27 12.07
N ASN A 115 17.43 1.25 12.81
CA ASN A 115 18.11 0.71 13.99
C ASN A 115 19.31 -0.18 13.60
N PRO A 116 20.13 -0.62 14.57
CA PRO A 116 21.20 -1.59 14.34
C PRO A 116 20.69 -2.87 13.71
N ARG A 117 21.47 -3.43 12.78
CA ARG A 117 21.09 -4.62 11.99
C ARG A 117 21.43 -5.91 12.73
N THR A 118 20.89 -6.08 13.92
CA THR A 118 21.02 -7.27 14.76
C THR A 118 19.70 -8.00 14.86
N LYS A 119 19.75 -9.30 15.11
CA LYS A 119 18.57 -10.16 15.27
C LYS A 119 17.54 -9.54 16.23
N ASP A 120 17.99 -9.15 17.44
CA ASP A 120 17.10 -8.71 18.51
C ASP A 120 16.38 -7.40 18.16
N GLU A 121 17.09 -6.46 17.53
CA GLU A 121 16.49 -5.20 17.09
C GLU A 121 15.50 -5.41 15.92
N PHE A 122 15.77 -6.37 15.03
CA PHE A 122 14.78 -6.76 14.00
C PHE A 122 13.51 -7.33 14.63
N VAL A 123 13.65 -8.29 15.55
CA VAL A 123 12.52 -8.93 16.23
C VAL A 123 11.68 -7.88 16.97
N LYS A 124 12.32 -7.00 17.73
CA LYS A 124 11.67 -5.92 18.46
C LYS A 124 10.87 -5.02 17.51
N TRP A 125 11.51 -4.54 16.46
CA TRP A 125 10.88 -3.63 15.50
C TRP A 125 9.71 -4.30 14.75
N ILE A 126 9.86 -5.55 14.33
CA ILE A 126 8.78 -6.32 13.66
C ILE A 126 7.58 -6.47 14.61
N LYS A 127 7.83 -6.85 15.87
CA LYS A 127 6.77 -6.99 16.90
C LYS A 127 6.07 -5.65 17.17
N ASP A 128 6.81 -4.55 17.24
CA ASP A 128 6.25 -3.20 17.42
C ASP A 128 5.35 -2.80 16.24
N LYS A 129 5.77 -3.07 15.00
CA LYS A 129 4.97 -2.79 13.81
C LYS A 129 3.70 -3.65 13.73
N LYS A 130 3.78 -4.91 14.13
CA LYS A 130 2.60 -5.79 14.24
C LYS A 130 1.60 -5.26 15.26
N ASN A 131 2.06 -4.84 16.43
CA ASN A 131 1.22 -4.36 17.52
C ASN A 131 0.59 -2.99 17.24
N LYS A 132 1.26 -2.13 16.47
CA LYS A 132 0.79 -0.78 16.13
C LYS A 132 -0.59 -0.79 15.43
N LYS A 133 -0.87 -1.79 14.60
CA LYS A 133 -2.20 -1.95 13.98
C LYS A 133 -3.26 -2.37 15.01
N ASN A 134 -2.90 -3.25 15.94
CA ASN A 134 -3.84 -3.74 16.96
C ASN A 134 -4.28 -2.63 17.90
N GLY A 135 -3.38 -1.69 18.26
CA GLY A 135 -3.70 -0.53 19.06
C GLY A 135 -4.72 0.42 18.43
N ASN A 136 -4.62 0.68 17.14
CA ASN A 136 -5.57 1.53 16.41
C ASN A 136 -6.97 0.90 16.28
N ASN A 137 -7.08 -0.43 16.25
CA ASN A 137 -8.36 -1.13 16.23
C ASN A 137 -9.04 -1.17 17.60
N GLN A 138 -8.27 -1.21 18.70
CA GLN A 138 -8.84 -1.18 20.04
C GLN A 138 -9.42 0.20 20.40
N LEU A 139 -8.81 1.27 19.93
CA LEU A 139 -9.35 2.63 20.13
C LEU A 139 -10.65 2.86 19.37
N LYS A 140 -10.79 2.30 18.16
CA LYS A 140 -12.05 2.36 17.39
C LYS A 140 -13.18 1.55 18.02
N ASN A 141 -12.87 0.45 18.71
CA ASN A 141 -13.86 -0.38 19.38
C ASN A 141 -14.28 0.15 20.76
N LYS A 142 -13.39 0.84 21.50
CA LYS A 142 -13.76 1.48 22.77
C LYS A 142 -14.71 2.67 22.59
N GLY A 143 -14.72 3.34 21.42
CA GLY A 143 -15.67 4.41 21.10
C GLY A 143 -17.09 3.95 20.81
N LYS A 144 -17.36 2.64 20.64
CA LYS A 144 -18.69 2.09 20.37
C LYS A 144 -19.43 1.51 21.58
N GLN A 145 -18.79 1.42 22.73
CA GLN A 145 -19.39 0.74 23.92
C GLN A 145 -19.78 1.68 25.08
N THR A 146 -19.75 2.99 24.91
CA THR A 146 -20.25 3.92 25.95
C THR A 146 -21.37 4.78 25.37
N GLY A 147 -22.62 4.33 25.54
CA GLY A 147 -23.75 5.17 25.14
C GLY A 147 -25.11 4.47 25.10
N GLY A 148 -25.30 3.42 25.89
CA GLY A 148 -26.63 2.84 26.13
C GLY A 148 -27.43 3.57 27.20
N GLY A 149 -27.29 4.90 27.30
CA GLY A 149 -28.18 5.72 28.13
C GLY A 149 -29.43 6.11 27.32
N ARG A 150 -30.53 5.41 27.53
CA ARG A 150 -31.85 5.85 27.05
C ARG A 150 -32.22 7.20 27.64
N ILE A 151 -31.76 8.29 27.06
CA ILE A 151 -32.35 9.60 27.30
C ILE A 151 -33.67 9.64 26.53
N ARG A 152 -34.77 9.38 27.23
CA ARG A 152 -36.14 9.70 26.78
C ARG A 152 -36.21 11.20 26.57
N ARG A 153 -35.81 11.69 25.39
CA ARG A 153 -36.15 13.06 24.96
C ARG A 153 -37.65 13.09 24.67
N ARG A 154 -38.40 13.68 25.61
CA ARG A 154 -39.78 14.16 25.41
C ARG A 154 -39.80 14.95 24.11
N ARG A 155 -40.43 14.37 23.09
CA ARG A 155 -40.81 15.10 21.88
C ARG A 155 -41.81 16.16 22.29
N LYS A 156 -41.40 17.42 22.43
CA LYS A 156 -42.30 18.57 22.34
C LYS A 156 -42.74 18.65 20.89
N THR A 157 -43.98 18.24 20.66
CA THR A 157 -44.68 18.46 19.39
C THR A 157 -44.81 19.95 19.16
N ARG A 158 -43.93 20.52 18.33
CA ARG A 158 -44.15 21.83 17.76
C ARG A 158 -45.14 21.66 16.62
N LYS A 159 -46.37 22.13 16.87
CA LYS A 159 -47.40 22.37 15.86
C LYS A 159 -46.79 23.20 14.74
N CYS A 160 -46.54 22.61 13.58
CA CYS A 160 -46.29 23.35 12.35
C CYS A 160 -47.64 23.94 11.89
N LYS A 161 -47.78 25.23 12.07
CA LYS A 161 -48.83 26.00 11.40
C LYS A 161 -48.56 26.01 9.92
N SER A 162 -49.47 25.42 9.16
CA SER A 162 -49.55 25.53 7.72
C SER A 162 -49.71 26.98 7.31
N LYS A 163 -48.80 27.53 6.54
CA LYS A 163 -49.05 28.73 5.74
C LYS A 163 -49.15 28.31 4.29
N LYS A 164 -50.43 28.37 3.84
CA LYS A 164 -50.84 28.43 2.45
C LYS A 164 -50.27 29.67 1.77
N HIS A 165 -50.18 29.58 0.46
CA HIS A 165 -50.00 30.65 -0.54
C HIS A 165 -48.54 30.98 -0.87
N MET A 166 -48.14 30.71 -2.10
CA MET A 166 -48.39 31.53 -3.27
C MET A 166 -48.03 30.82 -4.59
N LYS A 167 -49.03 30.77 -5.44
CA LYS A 167 -48.90 30.63 -6.90
C LYS A 167 -48.15 31.82 -7.49
N ARG A 168 -47.35 31.60 -8.50
CA ARG A 168 -47.04 32.43 -9.68
C ARG A 168 -45.63 32.16 -10.11
N GLN A 169 -45.27 32.02 -11.32
CA GLN A 169 -45.79 32.20 -12.67
C GLN A 169 -44.78 31.57 -13.63
N ARG A 170 -45.30 30.94 -14.63
CA ARG A 170 -44.62 30.52 -15.84
C ARG A 170 -43.90 31.71 -16.47
N HIS A 171 -42.67 31.52 -16.91
CA HIS A 171 -42.16 32.20 -18.09
C HIS A 171 -41.36 31.26 -18.95
N THR A 172 -42.03 30.78 -19.96
CA THR A 172 -41.50 30.30 -21.23
C THR A 172 -40.63 31.38 -21.85
N ARG A 173 -39.38 31.07 -22.12
CA ARG A 173 -38.60 31.75 -23.13
C ARG A 173 -37.87 30.78 -24.00
N ARG A 174 -38.55 30.44 -25.06
CA ARG A 174 -38.11 29.85 -26.31
C ARG A 174 -37.32 30.95 -27.05
N ARG A 175 -36.06 30.68 -27.38
CA ARG A 175 -35.30 31.24 -28.51
C ARG A 175 -34.31 30.16 -28.87
N ARG A 176 -34.46 29.45 -29.93
CA ARG A 176 -34.40 29.60 -31.38
C ARG A 176 -33.14 30.33 -31.84
N SER A 177 -32.44 29.51 -32.66
CA SER A 177 -31.62 29.85 -33.80
C SER A 177 -30.18 30.19 -33.45
N HIS A 178 -29.18 29.76 -34.13
CA HIS A 178 -29.01 29.63 -35.56
C HIS A 178 -27.81 28.76 -35.87
N MET A 179 -27.95 27.93 -36.84
CA MET A 179 -26.92 27.31 -37.68
C MET A 179 -25.92 28.35 -38.23
N LYS A 180 -24.72 27.88 -38.41
CA LYS A 180 -23.83 28.07 -39.57
C LYS A 180 -22.49 27.55 -39.08
N GLY A 181 -21.84 26.62 -39.68
CA GLY A 181 -21.60 26.38 -41.07
C GLY A 181 -20.12 26.53 -41.31
N GLY A 182 -19.50 25.49 -41.80
CA GLY A 182 -18.37 25.66 -42.67
C GLY A 182 -16.99 25.37 -42.12
N GLY A 183 -16.32 24.45 -42.74
CA GLY A 183 -14.88 24.44 -42.71
C GLY A 183 -14.27 23.02 -42.90
N CYS A 184 -14.51 22.44 -44.07
CA CYS A 184 -13.64 21.37 -44.60
C CYS A 184 -12.22 21.91 -44.80
N GLY A 185 -11.25 21.21 -44.30
CA GLY A 185 -9.83 21.44 -44.58
C GLY A 185 -9.12 20.12 -44.82
N CYS A 186 -9.27 19.56 -45.98
CA CYS A 186 -8.38 18.54 -46.52
C CYS A 186 -7.02 19.14 -46.77
N GLY A 187 -6.00 18.56 -46.17
CA GLY A 187 -4.60 18.84 -46.43
C GLY A 187 -3.87 17.54 -46.73
N THR A 188 -3.90 17.17 -47.98
CA THR A 188 -3.04 16.15 -48.59
C THR A 188 -1.62 16.68 -48.79
N GLY A 189 -0.65 15.78 -48.70
CA GLY A 189 0.73 16.01 -49.20
C GLY A 189 1.73 15.78 -48.08
N GLY A 190 2.75 14.98 -48.23
CA GLY A 190 3.48 14.51 -49.37
C GLY A 190 4.49 13.45 -48.93
N ILE A 191 4.59 12.50 -49.61
CA ILE A 191 5.57 11.69 -50.28
C ILE A 191 6.98 12.25 -50.27
N GLY A 192 7.94 11.37 -49.97
CA GLY A 192 9.37 11.51 -50.23
C GLY A 192 10.13 10.79 -49.10
N GLY A 193 10.80 9.72 -49.28
CA GLY A 193 11.52 9.23 -50.44
C GLY A 193 12.99 9.09 -50.07
N LEU A 194 13.53 7.89 -50.36
CA LEU A 194 14.92 7.55 -50.63
C LEU A 194 15.88 7.39 -49.43
N LEU A 195 16.30 6.11 -49.19
CA LEU A 195 17.49 5.42 -49.74
C LEU A 195 18.83 6.08 -49.38
N GLY A 196 19.69 5.29 -48.79
CA GLY A 196 21.14 5.57 -48.78
C GLY A 196 21.89 4.74 -47.73
N GLN A 197 22.41 3.62 -48.21
CA GLN A 197 23.66 2.91 -47.85
C GLN A 197 23.88 2.48 -46.41
#